data_874f0c066f61b67a12fdae5ad0ba5ad6
#
_entry.id   874f0c066f61b67a12fdae5ad0ba5ad6
#
_cell.length_a   1.000
_cell.length_b   1.000
_cell.length_c   1.000
_cell.angle_alpha   90.00
_cell.angle_beta   90.00
_cell.angle_gamma   90.00
#
_symmetry.space_group_name_H-M   'P 1'
#
loop_
_entity.id
_entity.type
_entity.pdbx_description
1 polymer ?
#
loop_
_entity_poly.entity_id
_entity_poly.type
_entity_poly.pdbx_seq_one_letter_code
_entity_poly.pdbx_strand_id
1 'polypeptide(L)'
;MTTEKMLSRSENGVGYITFNNPEKHNAVSIEMWDALVTILNDFKKNKDIRVIVLNGAGGKSFVSGADISKFDKERSSKETVLNYNKKTQMVYELLETFPKPTIAMINGYCIGGGLNLAVCCDIRICSQKSKFAMPAAKLSLGYPFSSIKRLFDIMGPGMAKHFMFTADRINADEALTCGLVQKLVPEDTLVNFVKEYALTISKNAPLTIRAMKQIGIEILKNPDDRDLVLCEELASVCFDSEDYKEGRNAFMEKRPA
;
A
#
# COMPACT_ATOMS: atom_id res chain seq x y z
N MET A 1 -19.50 -5.86 5.75
CA MET A 1 -19.95 -6.93 4.83
C MET A 1 -18.72 -7.71 4.41
N THR A 2 -18.72 -9.02 4.60
CA THR A 2 -17.67 -9.91 4.10
C THR A 2 -18.01 -10.34 2.68
N THR A 3 -17.06 -10.34 1.77
CA THR A 3 -17.22 -10.87 0.42
C THR A 3 -16.13 -11.92 0.19
N GLU A 4 -16.46 -13.02 -0.50
CA GLU A 4 -15.48 -14.05 -0.87
C GLU A 4 -14.35 -13.52 -1.79
N LYS A 5 -14.57 -12.31 -2.35
CA LYS A 5 -13.57 -11.62 -3.20
C LYS A 5 -12.49 -10.86 -2.41
N MET A 6 -12.63 -10.76 -1.11
CA MET A 6 -11.61 -10.21 -0.21
C MET A 6 -11.36 -11.19 0.92
N LEU A 7 -10.15 -11.69 1.01
CA LEU A 7 -9.75 -12.62 2.07
C LEU A 7 -8.82 -11.91 3.04
N SER A 8 -8.96 -12.25 4.32
CA SER A 8 -8.05 -11.77 5.35
C SER A 8 -7.64 -12.91 6.27
N ARG A 9 -6.39 -12.89 6.70
CA ARG A 9 -5.83 -13.79 7.71
C ARG A 9 -4.72 -13.09 8.48
N SER A 10 -4.38 -13.58 9.65
CA SER A 10 -3.21 -13.12 10.41
C SER A 10 -2.37 -14.31 10.85
N GLU A 11 -1.06 -14.11 10.85
CA GLU A 11 -0.08 -15.13 11.25
C GLU A 11 1.19 -14.43 11.74
N ASN A 12 1.69 -14.77 12.92
CA ASN A 12 2.98 -14.31 13.46
C ASN A 12 3.17 -12.78 13.41
N GLY A 13 2.16 -12.02 13.80
CA GLY A 13 2.23 -10.55 13.81
C GLY A 13 1.98 -9.89 12.46
N VAL A 14 1.72 -10.66 11.41
CA VAL A 14 1.47 -10.17 10.05
C VAL A 14 0.01 -10.38 9.66
N GLY A 15 -0.68 -9.31 9.27
CA GLY A 15 -2.02 -9.36 8.67
C GLY A 15 -1.91 -9.43 7.15
N TYR A 16 -2.59 -10.38 6.53
CA TYR A 16 -2.63 -10.55 5.07
C TYR A 16 -4.00 -10.17 4.54
N ILE A 17 -4.04 -9.36 3.49
CA ILE A 17 -5.26 -8.97 2.77
C ILE A 17 -5.09 -9.41 1.32
N THR A 18 -5.99 -10.25 0.84
CA THR A 18 -5.91 -10.80 -0.51
C THR A 18 -7.10 -10.37 -1.34
N PHE A 19 -6.83 -9.70 -2.46
CA PHE A 19 -7.80 -9.44 -3.52
C PHE A 19 -8.06 -10.76 -4.25
N ASN A 20 -9.25 -11.32 -4.12
CA ASN A 20 -9.60 -12.66 -4.59
C ASN A 20 -10.67 -12.62 -5.71
N ASN A 21 -10.28 -12.07 -6.85
CA ASN A 21 -11.10 -12.03 -8.06
C ASN A 21 -10.23 -12.39 -9.29
N PRO A 22 -9.52 -13.55 -9.26
CA PRO A 22 -8.49 -13.87 -10.25
C PRO A 22 -9.01 -13.96 -11.68
N GLU A 23 -10.26 -14.38 -11.89
CA GLU A 23 -10.93 -14.45 -13.19
C GLU A 23 -11.02 -13.08 -13.89
N LYS A 24 -11.03 -12.00 -13.11
CA LYS A 24 -11.03 -10.62 -13.59
C LYS A 24 -9.72 -9.90 -13.25
N HIS A 25 -8.60 -10.62 -13.15
CA HIS A 25 -7.31 -10.04 -12.80
C HIS A 25 -7.35 -9.20 -11.50
N ASN A 26 -8.14 -9.62 -10.54
CA ASN A 26 -8.36 -8.92 -9.27
C ASN A 26 -8.88 -7.48 -9.44
N ALA A 27 -9.66 -7.22 -10.51
CA ALA A 27 -10.37 -5.96 -10.67
C ALA A 27 -11.30 -5.71 -9.49
N VAL A 28 -11.30 -4.49 -8.95
CA VAL A 28 -11.96 -4.14 -7.69
C VAL A 28 -13.35 -3.56 -7.94
N SER A 29 -14.35 -4.15 -7.30
CA SER A 29 -15.71 -3.65 -7.22
C SER A 29 -15.95 -2.80 -5.96
N ILE A 30 -17.07 -2.08 -5.91
CA ILE A 30 -17.47 -1.29 -4.71
C ILE A 30 -17.52 -2.18 -3.46
N GLU A 31 -18.05 -3.40 -3.57
CA GLU A 31 -18.10 -4.36 -2.45
C GLU A 31 -16.73 -4.73 -1.92
N MET A 32 -15.73 -4.84 -2.81
CA MET A 32 -14.35 -5.12 -2.41
C MET A 32 -13.70 -3.93 -1.71
N TRP A 33 -14.02 -2.69 -2.14
CA TRP A 33 -13.59 -1.48 -1.44
C TRP A 33 -14.18 -1.41 -0.02
N ASP A 34 -15.47 -1.72 0.15
CA ASP A 34 -16.12 -1.74 1.46
C ASP A 34 -15.54 -2.82 2.38
N ALA A 35 -15.29 -4.00 1.84
CA ALA A 35 -14.63 -5.08 2.58
C ALA A 35 -13.20 -4.72 2.99
N LEU A 36 -12.43 -4.03 2.12
CA LEU A 36 -11.08 -3.56 2.45
C LEU A 36 -11.10 -2.59 3.62
N VAL A 37 -12.03 -1.63 3.65
CA VAL A 37 -12.21 -0.71 4.78
C VAL A 37 -12.50 -1.46 6.07
N THR A 38 -13.39 -2.45 6.02
CA THR A 38 -13.73 -3.28 7.19
C THR A 38 -12.50 -4.02 7.71
N ILE A 39 -11.77 -4.72 6.82
CA ILE A 39 -10.57 -5.49 7.19
C ILE A 39 -9.47 -4.56 7.76
N LEU A 40 -9.24 -3.40 7.14
CA LEU A 40 -8.25 -2.44 7.62
C LEU A 40 -8.62 -1.93 9.03
N ASN A 41 -9.89 -1.62 9.29
CA ASN A 41 -10.34 -1.19 10.61
C ASN A 41 -10.20 -2.29 11.67
N ASP A 42 -10.46 -3.54 11.33
CA ASP A 42 -10.27 -4.69 12.22
C ASP A 42 -8.77 -4.89 12.51
N PHE A 43 -7.92 -4.85 11.49
CA PHE A 43 -6.47 -4.97 11.63
C PHE A 43 -5.84 -3.78 12.38
N LYS A 44 -6.43 -2.59 12.28
CA LYS A 44 -6.01 -1.42 13.06
C LYS A 44 -6.19 -1.66 14.55
N LYS A 45 -7.31 -2.26 14.95
CA LYS A 45 -7.66 -2.52 16.37
C LYS A 45 -6.93 -3.73 16.95
N ASN A 46 -6.58 -4.69 16.12
CA ASN A 46 -5.92 -5.93 16.57
C ASN A 46 -4.45 -5.66 16.95
N LYS A 47 -4.13 -5.74 18.25
CA LYS A 47 -2.80 -5.47 18.80
C LYS A 47 -1.74 -6.50 18.40
N ASP A 48 -2.17 -7.72 18.04
CA ASP A 48 -1.25 -8.79 17.63
C ASP A 48 -0.73 -8.59 16.22
N ILE A 49 -1.41 -7.79 15.39
CA ILE A 49 -0.95 -7.45 14.04
C ILE A 49 -0.04 -6.23 14.11
N ARG A 50 1.18 -6.36 13.60
CA ARG A 50 2.22 -5.32 13.57
C ARG A 50 2.54 -4.81 12.16
N VAL A 51 2.28 -5.64 11.14
CA VAL A 51 2.54 -5.33 9.70
C VAL A 51 1.39 -5.85 8.87
N ILE A 52 1.07 -5.19 7.76
CA ILE A 52 0.04 -5.65 6.82
C ILE A 52 0.67 -5.89 5.45
N VAL A 53 0.31 -7.02 4.83
CA VAL A 53 0.67 -7.38 3.47
C VAL A 53 -0.59 -7.44 2.61
N LEU A 54 -0.63 -6.65 1.53
CA LEU A 54 -1.67 -6.70 0.51
C LEU A 54 -1.16 -7.50 -0.68
N ASN A 55 -1.98 -8.41 -1.21
CA ASN A 55 -1.64 -9.22 -2.39
C ASN A 55 -2.86 -9.55 -3.25
N GLY A 56 -2.62 -10.08 -4.45
CA GLY A 56 -3.67 -10.59 -5.35
C GLY A 56 -3.61 -12.10 -5.48
N ALA A 57 -4.77 -12.75 -5.52
CA ALA A 57 -4.90 -14.19 -5.76
C ALA A 57 -4.61 -14.55 -7.24
N GLY A 58 -4.34 -15.83 -7.50
CA GLY A 58 -4.23 -16.40 -8.85
C GLY A 58 -2.91 -16.14 -9.58
N GLY A 59 -1.96 -15.42 -8.97
CA GLY A 59 -0.58 -15.26 -9.48
C GLY A 59 -0.43 -14.47 -10.79
N LYS A 60 -1.50 -13.96 -11.41
CA LYS A 60 -1.47 -13.19 -12.67
C LYS A 60 -1.48 -11.68 -12.47
N SER A 61 -2.07 -11.22 -11.38
CA SER A 61 -2.24 -9.79 -11.10
C SER A 61 -2.24 -9.53 -9.60
N PHE A 62 -1.63 -8.45 -9.20
CA PHE A 62 -1.91 -7.83 -7.91
C PHE A 62 -3.35 -7.28 -7.93
N VAL A 63 -3.56 -6.19 -8.65
CA VAL A 63 -4.88 -5.58 -8.93
C VAL A 63 -4.81 -4.88 -10.28
N SER A 64 -5.75 -5.18 -11.18
CA SER A 64 -5.78 -4.60 -12.54
C SER A 64 -6.59 -3.31 -12.66
N GLY A 65 -7.06 -2.76 -11.55
CA GLY A 65 -7.86 -1.53 -11.50
C GLY A 65 -9.32 -1.77 -11.11
N ALA A 66 -10.20 -0.86 -11.49
CA ALA A 66 -11.63 -0.99 -11.25
C ALA A 66 -12.26 -2.05 -12.16
N ASP A 67 -13.31 -2.73 -11.69
CA ASP A 67 -14.08 -3.66 -12.51
C ASP A 67 -14.94 -2.89 -13.55
N ILE A 68 -14.38 -2.72 -14.76
CA ILE A 68 -15.02 -1.97 -15.85
C ILE A 68 -16.37 -2.56 -16.23
N SER A 69 -16.60 -3.88 -16.05
CA SER A 69 -17.90 -4.49 -16.34
C SER A 69 -19.05 -3.97 -15.47
N LYS A 70 -18.74 -3.23 -14.42
CA LYS A 70 -19.72 -2.59 -13.53
C LYS A 70 -19.87 -1.08 -13.76
N PHE A 71 -19.09 -0.48 -14.69
CA PHE A 71 -19.10 0.96 -14.93
C PHE A 71 -20.46 1.51 -15.34
N ASP A 72 -21.22 0.77 -16.14
CA ASP A 72 -22.58 1.17 -16.55
C ASP A 72 -23.53 1.36 -15.36
N LYS A 73 -23.30 0.67 -14.24
CA LYS A 73 -24.06 0.82 -12.99
C LYS A 73 -23.39 1.77 -12.00
N GLU A 74 -22.10 1.65 -11.84
CA GLU A 74 -21.34 2.36 -10.81
C GLU A 74 -20.91 3.77 -11.24
N ARG A 75 -20.92 4.07 -12.55
CA ARG A 75 -20.49 5.35 -13.15
C ARG A 75 -21.45 5.84 -14.24
N SER A 76 -22.74 5.52 -14.14
CA SER A 76 -23.77 5.87 -15.12
C SER A 76 -24.14 7.36 -15.13
N SER A 77 -23.86 8.08 -14.06
CA SER A 77 -24.17 9.49 -13.90
C SER A 77 -23.03 10.25 -13.24
N LYS A 78 -23.05 11.58 -13.35
CA LYS A 78 -22.08 12.44 -12.66
C LYS A 78 -22.08 12.19 -11.15
N GLU A 79 -23.24 11.95 -10.55
CA GLU A 79 -23.39 11.69 -9.13
C GLU A 79 -22.76 10.35 -8.74
N THR A 80 -23.02 9.26 -9.48
CA THR A 80 -22.43 7.94 -9.19
C THR A 80 -20.92 7.94 -9.36
N VAL A 81 -20.39 8.69 -10.35
CA VAL A 81 -18.94 8.90 -10.52
C VAL A 81 -18.33 9.61 -9.30
N LEU A 82 -18.98 10.68 -8.82
CA LEU A 82 -18.51 11.40 -7.63
C LEU A 82 -18.51 10.51 -6.39
N ASN A 83 -19.56 9.73 -6.18
CA ASN A 83 -19.67 8.80 -5.05
C ASN A 83 -18.60 7.71 -5.12
N TYR A 84 -18.37 7.13 -6.30
CA TYR A 84 -17.29 6.15 -6.51
C TYR A 84 -15.91 6.76 -6.19
N ASN A 85 -15.63 7.94 -6.73
CA ASN A 85 -14.35 8.62 -6.51
C ASN A 85 -14.14 8.97 -5.03
N LYS A 86 -15.18 9.47 -4.34
CA LYS A 86 -15.13 9.77 -2.90
C LYS A 86 -14.82 8.51 -2.08
N LYS A 87 -15.47 7.39 -2.41
CA LYS A 87 -15.25 6.11 -1.72
C LYS A 87 -13.82 5.61 -1.92
N THR A 88 -13.34 5.57 -3.15
CA THR A 88 -11.98 5.11 -3.45
C THR A 88 -10.92 6.01 -2.83
N GLN A 89 -11.14 7.34 -2.87
CA GLN A 89 -10.24 8.31 -2.22
C GLN A 89 -10.11 8.04 -0.71
N MET A 90 -11.24 7.83 -0.04
CA MET A 90 -11.25 7.50 1.39
C MET A 90 -10.45 6.21 1.70
N VAL A 91 -10.53 5.20 0.84
CA VAL A 91 -9.77 3.94 1.02
C VAL A 91 -8.26 4.17 0.84
N TYR A 92 -7.88 4.96 -0.17
CA TYR A 92 -6.48 5.30 -0.40
C TYR A 92 -5.89 6.09 0.78
N GLU A 93 -6.62 7.08 1.30
CA GLU A 93 -6.22 7.86 2.47
C GLU A 93 -6.11 6.98 3.73
N LEU A 94 -7.08 6.07 3.94
CA LEU A 94 -7.04 5.13 5.07
C LEU A 94 -5.80 4.22 5.01
N LEU A 95 -5.40 3.78 3.82
CA LEU A 95 -4.22 2.93 3.65
C LEU A 95 -2.92 3.73 3.81
N GLU A 96 -2.84 4.93 3.23
CA GLU A 96 -1.69 5.82 3.31
C GLU A 96 -1.39 6.24 4.76
N THR A 97 -2.44 6.57 5.52
CA THR A 97 -2.34 6.99 6.92
C THR A 97 -2.47 5.82 7.92
N PHE A 98 -2.45 4.58 7.43
CA PHE A 98 -2.61 3.42 8.29
C PHE A 98 -1.48 3.35 9.34
N PRO A 99 -1.80 3.16 10.66
CA PRO A 99 -0.81 3.34 11.72
C PRO A 99 0.26 2.24 11.81
N LYS A 100 0.12 1.17 11.00
CA LYS A 100 1.08 0.06 10.93
C LYS A 100 1.72 0.01 9.56
N PRO A 101 2.94 -0.54 9.42
CA PRO A 101 3.56 -0.73 8.10
C PRO A 101 2.70 -1.53 7.14
N THR A 102 2.68 -1.11 5.89
CA THR A 102 1.92 -1.73 4.81
C THR A 102 2.85 -2.11 3.66
N ILE A 103 2.72 -3.35 3.18
CA ILE A 103 3.52 -3.91 2.09
C ILE A 103 2.60 -4.33 0.96
N ALA A 104 2.81 -3.82 -0.25
CA ALA A 104 2.21 -4.36 -1.45
C ALA A 104 3.11 -5.47 -2.02
N MET A 105 2.65 -6.72 -1.95
CA MET A 105 3.27 -7.87 -2.59
C MET A 105 2.69 -8.03 -3.99
N ILE A 106 3.45 -7.62 -5.00
CA ILE A 106 2.97 -7.46 -6.37
C ILE A 106 3.47 -8.63 -7.23
N ASN A 107 2.54 -9.47 -7.70
CA ASN A 107 2.81 -10.51 -8.66
C ASN A 107 1.99 -10.28 -9.93
N GLY A 108 2.64 -10.06 -11.08
CA GLY A 108 2.01 -9.78 -12.36
C GLY A 108 1.50 -8.33 -12.49
N TYR A 109 0.28 -8.14 -12.99
CA TYR A 109 -0.23 -6.81 -13.33
C TYR A 109 -0.61 -5.97 -12.10
N CYS A 110 -0.15 -4.71 -12.09
CA CYS A 110 -0.49 -3.68 -11.10
C CYS A 110 -0.86 -2.40 -11.87
N ILE A 111 -2.15 -2.22 -12.17
CA ILE A 111 -2.62 -1.29 -13.19
C ILE A 111 -3.66 -0.31 -12.64
N GLY A 112 -3.58 0.96 -13.02
CA GLY A 112 -4.60 1.98 -12.75
C GLY A 112 -4.92 2.12 -11.25
N GLY A 113 -6.16 1.81 -10.85
CA GLY A 113 -6.57 1.83 -9.43
C GLY A 113 -5.75 0.87 -8.56
N GLY A 114 -5.27 -0.24 -9.12
CA GLY A 114 -4.38 -1.18 -8.42
C GLY A 114 -2.99 -0.59 -8.19
N LEU A 115 -2.47 0.16 -9.15
CA LEU A 115 -1.23 0.91 -8.95
C LEU A 115 -1.42 2.01 -7.90
N ASN A 116 -2.53 2.74 -7.96
CA ASN A 116 -2.83 3.77 -6.96
C ASN A 116 -2.93 3.19 -5.54
N LEU A 117 -3.52 1.99 -5.40
CA LEU A 117 -3.53 1.24 -4.14
C LEU A 117 -2.11 0.86 -3.69
N ALA A 118 -1.28 0.36 -4.60
CA ALA A 118 0.08 -0.05 -4.29
C ALA A 118 0.96 1.11 -3.82
N VAL A 119 0.83 2.31 -4.44
CA VAL A 119 1.60 3.49 -4.03
C VAL A 119 1.11 4.13 -2.72
N CYS A 120 -0.07 3.75 -2.22
CA CYS A 120 -0.52 4.10 -0.87
C CYS A 120 0.09 3.19 0.21
N CYS A 121 0.66 2.03 -0.15
CA CYS A 121 1.44 1.23 0.78
C CYS A 121 2.81 1.86 1.03
N ASP A 122 3.40 1.59 2.19
CA ASP A 122 4.74 2.08 2.52
C ASP A 122 5.80 1.46 1.62
N ILE A 123 5.71 0.15 1.40
CA ILE A 123 6.71 -0.65 0.67
C ILE A 123 6.03 -1.45 -0.44
N ARG A 124 6.67 -1.51 -1.59
CA ARG A 124 6.25 -2.31 -2.75
C ARG A 124 7.36 -3.30 -3.10
N ILE A 125 7.01 -4.59 -3.12
CA ILE A 125 7.91 -5.69 -3.49
C ILE A 125 7.26 -6.43 -4.64
N CYS A 126 7.97 -6.62 -5.73
CA CYS A 126 7.41 -7.22 -6.93
C CYS A 126 8.18 -8.42 -7.45
N SER A 127 7.51 -9.26 -8.24
CA SER A 127 8.15 -10.32 -9.02
C SER A 127 8.71 -9.78 -10.33
N GLN A 128 9.70 -10.46 -10.92
CA GLN A 128 10.32 -10.12 -12.19
C GLN A 128 9.31 -10.01 -13.37
N LYS A 129 8.20 -10.74 -13.32
CA LYS A 129 7.14 -10.67 -14.34
C LYS A 129 6.17 -9.49 -14.17
N SER A 130 6.28 -8.73 -13.09
CA SER A 130 5.33 -7.65 -12.80
C SER A 130 5.37 -6.54 -13.84
N LYS A 131 4.20 -5.99 -14.13
CA LYS A 131 4.00 -4.89 -15.07
C LYS A 131 3.13 -3.82 -14.43
N PHE A 132 3.53 -2.57 -14.61
CA PHE A 132 2.88 -1.42 -14.02
C PHE A 132 2.38 -0.48 -15.10
N ALA A 133 1.19 0.10 -14.93
CA ALA A 133 0.68 1.14 -15.84
C ALA A 133 -0.34 2.04 -15.15
N MET A 134 -0.41 3.29 -15.64
CA MET A 134 -1.45 4.26 -15.33
C MET A 134 -2.15 4.66 -16.62
N PRO A 135 -3.11 3.87 -17.15
CA PRO A 135 -3.68 4.06 -18.48
C PRO A 135 -4.72 5.17 -18.57
N ALA A 136 -4.74 6.13 -17.65
CA ALA A 136 -5.72 7.21 -17.57
C ALA A 136 -5.84 8.01 -18.87
N ALA A 137 -4.69 8.37 -19.48
CA ALA A 137 -4.66 9.13 -20.73
C ALA A 137 -5.29 8.39 -21.92
N LYS A 138 -5.18 7.05 -21.96
CA LYS A 138 -5.82 6.22 -23.00
C LYS A 138 -7.33 6.07 -22.80
N LEU A 139 -7.85 6.39 -21.60
CA LEU A 139 -9.25 6.21 -21.21
C LEU A 139 -9.96 7.54 -20.96
N SER A 140 -9.32 8.68 -21.23
CA SER A 140 -9.85 10.02 -20.95
C SER A 140 -10.28 10.21 -19.49
N LEU A 141 -9.58 9.55 -18.55
CA LEU A 141 -9.89 9.62 -17.11
C LEU A 141 -9.02 10.67 -16.42
N GLY A 142 -9.67 11.56 -15.65
CA GLY A 142 -8.98 12.43 -14.71
C GLY A 142 -8.58 11.71 -13.44
N TYR A 143 -7.41 12.02 -12.91
CA TYR A 143 -6.95 11.53 -11.60
C TYR A 143 -6.89 12.69 -10.60
N PRO A 144 -7.25 12.47 -9.33
CA PRO A 144 -7.19 13.49 -8.30
C PRO A 144 -5.75 13.86 -7.96
N PHE A 145 -5.58 15.07 -7.42
CA PHE A 145 -4.28 15.61 -7.03
C PHE A 145 -3.44 14.64 -6.20
N SER A 146 -4.03 14.03 -5.17
CA SER A 146 -3.33 13.10 -4.28
C SER A 146 -2.74 11.90 -5.00
N SER A 147 -3.45 11.32 -5.97
CA SER A 147 -2.96 10.19 -6.76
C SER A 147 -1.78 10.56 -7.65
N ILE A 148 -1.83 11.76 -8.25
CA ILE A 148 -0.73 12.27 -9.08
C ILE A 148 0.47 12.63 -8.19
N LYS A 149 0.23 13.31 -7.06
CA LYS A 149 1.27 13.69 -6.10
C LYS A 149 2.10 12.50 -5.65
N ARG A 150 1.46 11.37 -5.29
CA ARG A 150 2.16 10.14 -4.87
C ARG A 150 3.16 9.65 -5.92
N LEU A 151 2.78 9.66 -7.19
CA LEU A 151 3.70 9.27 -8.28
C LEU A 151 4.85 10.26 -8.43
N PHE A 152 4.58 11.56 -8.30
CA PHE A 152 5.62 12.60 -8.34
C PHE A 152 6.60 12.46 -7.18
N ASP A 153 6.11 12.19 -5.97
CA ASP A 153 6.93 12.01 -4.77
C ASP A 153 7.82 10.75 -4.88
N ILE A 154 7.28 9.67 -5.49
CA ILE A 154 7.98 8.38 -5.59
C ILE A 154 8.97 8.35 -6.75
N MET A 155 8.57 8.82 -7.94
CA MET A 155 9.33 8.64 -9.19
C MET A 155 10.05 9.92 -9.63
N GLY A 156 9.76 11.04 -8.97
CA GLY A 156 10.16 12.37 -9.41
C GLY A 156 9.35 12.87 -10.61
N PRO A 157 9.32 14.20 -10.86
CA PRO A 157 8.39 14.82 -11.80
C PRO A 157 8.61 14.41 -13.27
N GLY A 158 9.83 14.15 -13.68
CA GLY A 158 10.15 13.75 -15.05
C GLY A 158 9.61 12.36 -15.38
N MET A 159 9.95 11.37 -14.59
CA MET A 159 9.53 9.98 -14.78
C MET A 159 8.02 9.82 -14.57
N ALA A 160 7.44 10.50 -13.58
CA ALA A 160 6.00 10.46 -13.36
C ALA A 160 5.22 10.98 -14.58
N LYS A 161 5.65 12.11 -15.18
CA LYS A 161 5.06 12.66 -16.41
C LYS A 161 5.22 11.70 -17.58
N HIS A 162 6.44 11.17 -17.81
CA HIS A 162 6.69 10.18 -18.86
C HIS A 162 5.72 9.01 -18.73
N PHE A 163 5.65 8.39 -17.56
CA PHE A 163 4.80 7.24 -17.28
C PHE A 163 3.30 7.52 -17.46
N MET A 164 2.81 8.67 -16.98
CA MET A 164 1.40 9.03 -17.10
C MET A 164 1.01 9.50 -18.51
N PHE A 165 1.88 10.23 -19.21
CA PHE A 165 1.57 10.78 -20.54
C PHE A 165 1.59 9.70 -21.62
N THR A 166 2.56 8.79 -21.58
CA THR A 166 2.62 7.68 -22.52
C THR A 166 1.52 6.66 -22.23
N ALA A 167 1.13 6.54 -20.94
CA ALA A 167 0.22 5.51 -20.44
C ALA A 167 0.67 4.08 -20.85
N ASP A 168 1.97 3.92 -21.08
CA ASP A 168 2.59 2.64 -21.42
C ASP A 168 2.88 1.81 -20.17
N ARG A 169 3.14 0.53 -20.38
CA ARG A 169 3.53 -0.36 -19.29
C ARG A 169 5.02 -0.28 -19.08
N ILE A 170 5.44 -0.12 -17.85
CA ILE A 170 6.83 -0.33 -17.45
C ILE A 170 6.98 -1.73 -16.84
N ASN A 171 8.14 -2.32 -17.01
CA ASN A 171 8.48 -3.63 -16.45
C ASN A 171 9.00 -3.48 -14.99
N ALA A 172 9.34 -4.61 -14.38
CA ALA A 172 9.79 -4.66 -12.99
C ALA A 172 11.16 -3.99 -12.77
N ASP A 173 12.08 -4.09 -13.73
CA ASP A 173 13.41 -3.48 -13.67
C ASP A 173 13.31 -1.95 -13.80
N GLU A 174 12.49 -1.45 -14.72
CA GLU A 174 12.18 -0.03 -14.87
C GLU A 174 11.51 0.53 -13.60
N ALA A 175 10.58 -0.24 -13.00
CA ALA A 175 9.90 0.13 -11.76
C ALA A 175 10.87 0.19 -10.57
N LEU A 176 11.87 -0.70 -10.50
CA LEU A 176 12.92 -0.65 -9.50
C LEU A 176 13.84 0.54 -9.73
N THR A 177 14.27 0.79 -10.96
CA THR A 177 15.16 1.89 -11.32
C THR A 177 14.57 3.26 -11.02
N CYS A 178 13.26 3.45 -11.22
CA CYS A 178 12.58 4.72 -10.94
C CYS A 178 12.04 4.83 -9.50
N GLY A 179 12.32 3.88 -8.62
CA GLY A 179 11.89 3.91 -7.22
C GLY A 179 10.44 3.52 -6.98
N LEU A 180 9.69 3.15 -8.04
CA LEU A 180 8.30 2.72 -7.89
C LEU A 180 8.18 1.48 -7.01
N VAL A 181 9.14 0.56 -7.07
CA VAL A 181 9.26 -0.59 -6.16
C VAL A 181 10.60 -0.59 -5.44
N GLN A 182 10.63 -1.11 -4.21
CA GLN A 182 11.84 -1.13 -3.38
C GLN A 182 12.62 -2.43 -3.50
N LYS A 183 11.94 -3.51 -3.93
CA LYS A 183 12.57 -4.83 -4.14
C LYS A 183 11.96 -5.52 -5.34
N LEU A 184 12.83 -6.17 -6.10
CA LEU A 184 12.51 -7.06 -7.22
C LEU A 184 13.09 -8.44 -6.92
N VAL A 185 12.27 -9.48 -6.97
CA VAL A 185 12.68 -10.86 -6.66
C VAL A 185 12.14 -11.85 -7.69
N PRO A 186 12.72 -13.05 -7.81
CA PRO A 186 12.15 -14.12 -8.63
C PRO A 186 10.72 -14.46 -8.21
N GLU A 187 9.89 -14.87 -9.18
CA GLU A 187 8.47 -15.12 -8.93
C GLU A 187 8.24 -16.21 -7.88
N ASP A 188 8.97 -17.29 -7.97
CA ASP A 188 8.88 -18.46 -7.09
C ASP A 188 9.31 -18.18 -5.65
N THR A 189 10.12 -17.14 -5.43
CA THR A 189 10.58 -16.73 -4.11
C THR A 189 9.77 -15.60 -3.49
N LEU A 190 8.93 -14.89 -4.27
CA LEU A 190 8.24 -13.66 -3.84
C LEU A 190 7.47 -13.83 -2.53
N VAL A 191 6.69 -14.89 -2.41
CA VAL A 191 5.84 -15.13 -1.21
C VAL A 191 6.71 -15.33 0.03
N ASN A 192 7.73 -16.17 -0.05
CA ASN A 192 8.63 -16.45 1.06
C ASN A 192 9.46 -15.22 1.42
N PHE A 193 9.97 -14.50 0.42
CA PHE A 193 10.73 -13.27 0.64
C PHE A 193 9.88 -12.22 1.38
N VAL A 194 8.64 -11.97 0.94
CA VAL A 194 7.76 -10.98 1.60
C VAL A 194 7.35 -11.44 2.99
N LYS A 195 7.14 -12.75 3.22
CA LYS A 195 6.87 -13.30 4.55
C LYS A 195 8.01 -12.99 5.50
N GLU A 196 9.25 -13.33 5.16
CA GLU A 196 10.44 -13.06 5.99
C GLU A 196 10.68 -11.56 6.18
N TYR A 197 10.49 -10.77 5.13
CA TYR A 197 10.60 -9.31 5.19
C TYR A 197 9.58 -8.71 6.17
N ALA A 198 8.33 -9.13 6.11
CA ALA A 198 7.28 -8.68 7.02
C ALA A 198 7.55 -9.13 8.47
N LEU A 199 8.04 -10.37 8.66
CA LEU A 199 8.44 -10.88 9.97
C LEU A 199 9.61 -10.07 10.57
N THR A 200 10.57 -9.65 9.75
CA THR A 200 11.66 -8.77 10.21
C THR A 200 11.10 -7.45 10.74
N ILE A 201 10.18 -6.83 10.01
CA ILE A 201 9.54 -5.57 10.46
C ILE A 201 8.71 -5.81 11.73
N SER A 202 7.96 -6.91 11.81
CA SER A 202 7.07 -7.20 12.95
C SER A 202 7.82 -7.44 14.26
N LYS A 203 9.09 -7.82 14.20
CA LYS A 203 9.97 -8.02 15.38
C LYS A 203 10.58 -6.72 15.90
N ASN A 204 10.59 -5.66 15.11
CA ASN A 204 11.13 -4.36 15.53
C ASN A 204 10.14 -3.63 16.46
N ALA A 205 10.66 -2.66 17.23
CA ALA A 205 9.89 -1.86 18.18
C ALA A 205 8.69 -1.15 17.51
N PRO A 206 7.45 -1.50 17.84
CA PRO A 206 6.26 -1.01 17.12
C PRO A 206 6.03 0.49 17.28
N LEU A 207 6.37 1.06 18.43
CA LEU A 207 6.24 2.51 18.67
C LEU A 207 7.19 3.29 17.77
N THR A 208 8.44 2.84 17.66
CA THR A 208 9.45 3.47 16.80
C THR A 208 9.05 3.43 15.33
N ILE A 209 8.59 2.26 14.84
CA ILE A 209 8.10 2.14 13.45
C ILE A 209 6.91 3.05 13.19
N ARG A 210 5.96 3.10 14.13
CA ARG A 210 4.80 4.00 14.03
C ARG A 210 5.23 5.47 14.00
N ALA A 211 6.16 5.87 14.88
CA ALA A 211 6.69 7.23 14.90
C ALA A 211 7.35 7.59 13.57
N MET A 212 8.25 6.73 13.05
CA MET A 212 8.90 6.94 11.75
C MET A 212 7.90 7.10 10.61
N LYS A 213 6.84 6.27 10.58
CA LYS A 213 5.79 6.37 9.57
C LYS A 213 5.02 7.68 9.67
N GLN A 214 4.57 8.06 10.85
CA GLN A 214 3.79 9.29 11.05
C GLN A 214 4.63 10.53 10.77
N ILE A 215 5.88 10.58 11.24
CA ILE A 215 6.81 11.66 10.94
C ILE A 215 7.10 11.73 9.43
N GLY A 216 7.22 10.57 8.77
CA GLY A 216 7.37 10.50 7.30
C GLY A 216 6.19 11.13 6.55
N ILE A 217 4.96 10.96 7.05
CA ILE A 217 3.76 11.62 6.49
C ILE A 217 3.86 13.15 6.68
N GLU A 218 4.28 13.62 7.85
CA GLU A 218 4.46 15.07 8.09
C GLU A 218 5.52 15.69 7.16
N ILE A 219 6.63 14.97 6.91
CA ILE A 219 7.69 15.42 6.00
C ILE A 219 7.16 15.69 4.59
N LEU A 220 6.20 14.88 4.09
CA LEU A 220 5.62 15.01 2.75
C LEU A 220 4.54 16.10 2.62
N LYS A 221 4.13 16.73 3.73
CA LYS A 221 3.24 17.90 3.73
C LYS A 221 3.99 19.18 3.33
N ASN A 222 3.23 20.22 2.96
CA ASN A 222 3.82 21.55 2.85
C ASN A 222 4.41 21.97 4.20
N PRO A 223 5.49 22.76 4.24
CA PRO A 223 6.13 23.15 5.49
C PRO A 223 5.18 23.77 6.52
N ASP A 224 4.24 24.62 6.08
CA ASP A 224 3.29 25.32 6.96
C ASP A 224 2.18 24.39 7.50
N ASP A 225 1.97 23.22 6.89
CA ASP A 225 0.95 22.24 7.28
C ASP A 225 1.51 21.13 8.18
N ARG A 226 2.81 21.16 8.52
CA ARG A 226 3.48 20.13 9.32
C ARG A 226 3.19 20.29 10.79
N ASP A 227 2.79 19.20 11.43
CA ASP A 227 2.65 19.13 12.89
C ASP A 227 3.97 18.69 13.54
N LEU A 228 4.86 19.68 13.80
CA LEU A 228 6.16 19.41 14.40
C LEU A 228 6.02 19.04 15.90
N VAL A 229 4.97 19.50 16.57
CA VAL A 229 4.69 19.12 17.97
C VAL A 229 4.35 17.64 18.05
N LEU A 230 3.48 17.16 17.16
CA LEU A 230 3.20 15.72 17.02
C LEU A 230 4.47 14.91 16.74
N CYS A 231 5.37 15.41 15.89
CA CYS A 231 6.63 14.71 15.58
C CYS A 231 7.52 14.56 16.83
N GLU A 232 7.63 15.59 17.65
CA GLU A 232 8.38 15.55 18.90
C GLU A 232 7.75 14.61 19.94
N GLU A 233 6.42 14.65 20.08
CA GLU A 233 5.67 13.74 20.97
C GLU A 233 5.87 12.28 20.56
N LEU A 234 5.75 11.96 19.28
CA LEU A 234 5.93 10.60 18.77
C LEU A 234 7.36 10.07 19.02
N ALA A 235 8.38 10.92 18.87
CA ALA A 235 9.75 10.57 19.19
C ALA A 235 9.96 10.35 20.70
N SER A 236 9.41 11.25 21.51
CA SER A 236 9.55 11.20 22.99
C SER A 236 8.94 9.92 23.58
N VAL A 237 7.73 9.54 23.15
CA VAL A 237 7.05 8.32 23.64
C VAL A 237 7.88 7.05 23.41
N CYS A 238 8.74 7.02 22.41
CA CYS A 238 9.63 5.87 22.19
C CYS A 238 10.63 5.69 23.33
N PHE A 239 11.19 6.77 23.88
CA PHE A 239 12.19 6.72 24.96
C PHE A 239 11.60 6.27 26.30
N ASP A 240 10.30 6.48 26.52
CA ASP A 240 9.61 6.09 27.75
C ASP A 240 9.09 4.64 27.69
N SER A 241 9.27 3.95 26.57
CA SER A 241 8.73 2.61 26.34
C SER A 241 9.58 1.50 26.98
N GLU A 242 8.92 0.38 27.27
CA GLU A 242 9.62 -0.85 27.69
C GLU A 242 10.48 -1.40 26.53
N ASP A 243 10.03 -1.23 25.28
CA ASP A 243 10.81 -1.62 24.09
C ASP A 243 12.18 -0.90 24.05
N TYR A 244 12.24 0.39 24.45
CA TYR A 244 13.50 1.12 24.50
C TYR A 244 14.43 0.55 25.57
N LYS A 245 13.90 0.25 26.76
CA LYS A 245 14.68 -0.31 27.87
C LYS A 245 15.25 -1.69 27.48
N GLU A 246 14.40 -2.54 26.90
CA GLU A 246 14.79 -3.86 26.43
C GLU A 246 15.79 -3.77 25.28
N GLY A 247 15.55 -2.94 24.28
CA GLY A 247 16.46 -2.73 23.15
C GLY A 247 17.86 -2.31 23.61
N ARG A 248 17.96 -1.41 24.57
CA ARG A 248 19.24 -0.98 25.16
C ARG A 248 19.94 -2.14 25.90
N ASN A 249 19.20 -2.90 26.71
CA ASN A 249 19.76 -4.01 27.47
C ASN A 249 20.24 -5.13 26.50
N ALA A 250 19.41 -5.50 25.53
CA ALA A 250 19.74 -6.50 24.51
C ALA A 250 20.99 -6.11 23.71
N PHE A 251 21.11 -4.82 23.34
CA PHE A 251 22.30 -4.31 22.65
C PHE A 251 23.59 -4.45 23.50
N MET A 252 23.53 -4.09 24.79
CA MET A 252 24.67 -4.23 25.70
C MET A 252 25.05 -5.69 25.92
N GLU A 253 24.07 -6.59 25.96
CA GLU A 253 24.24 -8.03 26.13
C GLU A 253 24.54 -8.78 24.81
N LYS A 254 24.55 -8.07 23.67
CA LYS A 254 24.79 -8.63 22.31
C LYS A 254 23.82 -9.76 21.96
N ARG A 255 22.57 -9.63 22.33
CA ARG A 255 21.48 -10.55 22.00
C ARG A 255 20.34 -9.85 21.21
N PRO A 256 19.43 -10.58 20.56
CA PRO A 256 18.19 -10.01 20.04
C PRO A 256 17.33 -9.40 21.17
N ALA A 257 16.62 -8.29 20.84
CA ALA A 257 15.66 -7.65 21.72
C ALA A 257 14.28 -8.32 21.66
#